data_f3e31595c6d19e37c28d52d20d0ad784
#
_entry.id   f3e31595c6d19e37c28d52d20d0ad784
#
_cell.length_a   1.000
_cell.length_b   1.000
_cell.length_c   1.000
_cell.angle_alpha   90.00
_cell.angle_beta   90.00
_cell.angle_gamma   90.00
#
_symmetry.space_group_name_H-M   'P 1'
#
loop_
_entity.id
_entity.type
_entity.pdbx_description
1 polymer ?
#
loop_
_entity_poly.entity_id
_entity_poly.type
_entity_poly.pdbx_seq_one_letter_code
_entity_poly.pdbx_strand_id
1 'polypeptide(L)'
;MRNRGIEYGIQKTNFNEVLSIAAISEHDWINLESIVPESQSVELNISCPNLDVHEDTTIFNGFDAWPTIYRKWCIVKVPPTASYSLLDKIVKLGFTQIHASNTLPTDKGGLSGAILLPHTRRIIRYLKREYDHVEVIAGGGIKEAWHAEFYKDLGADHFSIGTACFNPFKVWRTVNEINGDPSIGVHQT
;
A
#
# COMPACT_ATOMS: atom_id res chain seq x y z
N MET A 1 -12.28 12.18 -11.28
CA MET A 1 -11.06 12.29 -12.13
C MET A 1 -11.15 11.17 -13.17
N ARG A 2 -10.93 11.46 -14.46
CA ARG A 2 -10.98 10.42 -15.50
C ARG A 2 -9.65 9.65 -15.51
N ASN A 3 -9.69 8.33 -15.35
CA ASN A 3 -8.52 7.48 -15.50
C ASN A 3 -8.09 7.48 -16.99
N ARG A 4 -6.80 7.71 -17.25
CA ARG A 4 -6.23 7.77 -18.61
C ARG A 4 -5.69 6.43 -19.10
N GLY A 5 -5.79 5.38 -18.27
CA GLY A 5 -5.34 4.02 -18.59
C GLY A 5 -3.87 3.77 -18.26
N ILE A 6 -3.50 2.48 -18.41
CA ILE A 6 -2.20 1.96 -17.98
C ILE A 6 -1.04 2.53 -18.80
N GLU A 7 -1.19 2.66 -20.12
CA GLU A 7 -0.14 3.18 -21.00
C GLU A 7 0.28 4.61 -20.61
N TYR A 8 -0.70 5.45 -20.29
CA TYR A 8 -0.42 6.79 -19.78
C TYR A 8 0.29 6.75 -18.43
N GLY A 9 -0.12 5.84 -17.55
CA GLY A 9 0.53 5.62 -16.25
C GLY A 9 2.00 5.28 -16.42
N ILE A 10 2.31 4.28 -17.24
CA ILE A 10 3.68 3.84 -17.53
C ILE A 10 4.54 4.99 -18.07
N GLN A 11 4.01 5.77 -19.03
CA GLN A 11 4.75 6.89 -19.63
C GLN A 11 5.03 8.04 -18.64
N LYS A 12 4.22 8.18 -17.60
CA LYS A 12 4.31 9.29 -16.63
C LYS A 12 5.01 8.93 -15.34
N THR A 13 5.12 7.65 -15.02
CA THR A 13 5.78 7.19 -13.80
C THR A 13 7.30 7.17 -13.99
N ASN A 14 8.02 7.87 -13.13
CA ASN A 14 9.48 7.92 -13.14
C ASN A 14 10.08 6.71 -12.40
N PHE A 15 11.37 6.49 -12.56
CA PHE A 15 12.10 5.37 -11.94
C PHE A 15 11.95 5.27 -10.41
N ASN A 16 11.84 6.42 -9.72
CA ASN A 16 11.69 6.48 -8.26
C ASN A 16 10.22 6.48 -7.79
N GLU A 17 9.28 6.30 -8.71
CA GLU A 17 7.86 6.29 -8.42
C GLU A 17 7.29 4.88 -8.53
N VAL A 18 6.24 4.62 -7.76
CA VAL A 18 5.51 3.36 -7.79
C VAL A 18 4.19 3.56 -8.53
N LEU A 19 3.99 2.80 -9.59
CA LEU A 19 2.74 2.83 -10.36
C LEU A 19 1.67 2.03 -9.65
N SER A 20 0.64 2.71 -9.12
CA SER A 20 -0.49 2.02 -8.47
C SER A 20 -1.54 1.63 -9.51
N ILE A 21 -1.80 0.34 -9.62
CA ILE A 21 -2.71 -0.29 -10.58
C ILE A 21 -3.81 -1.08 -9.86
N ALA A 22 -5.02 -1.05 -10.44
CA ALA A 22 -6.14 -1.88 -10.00
C ALA A 22 -6.73 -2.60 -11.21
N ALA A 23 -6.94 -3.90 -11.08
CA ALA A 23 -7.71 -4.69 -12.03
C ALA A 23 -9.21 -4.49 -11.81
N ILE A 24 -9.99 -4.61 -12.85
CA ILE A 24 -11.46 -4.54 -12.82
C ILE A 24 -12.05 -5.92 -13.05
N SER A 25 -11.33 -6.79 -13.77
CA SER A 25 -11.71 -8.17 -14.08
C SER A 25 -10.60 -9.15 -13.71
N GLU A 26 -10.95 -10.43 -13.63
CA GLU A 26 -10.03 -11.53 -13.33
C GLU A 26 -8.90 -11.71 -14.36
N HIS A 27 -9.11 -11.27 -15.60
CA HIS A 27 -8.11 -11.37 -16.67
C HIS A 27 -7.18 -10.15 -16.74
N ASP A 28 -7.51 -9.06 -16.03
CA ASP A 28 -6.76 -7.82 -16.14
C ASP A 28 -5.33 -7.96 -15.61
N TRP A 29 -5.10 -8.76 -14.56
CA TRP A 29 -3.75 -8.94 -14.01
C TRP A 29 -2.79 -9.56 -15.02
N ILE A 30 -3.24 -10.57 -15.80
CA ILE A 30 -2.46 -11.19 -16.85
C ILE A 30 -2.18 -10.18 -17.97
N ASN A 31 -3.22 -9.46 -18.40
CA ASN A 31 -3.08 -8.47 -19.48
C ASN A 31 -2.19 -7.30 -19.05
N LEU A 32 -2.32 -6.81 -17.82
CA LEU A 32 -1.52 -5.70 -17.30
C LEU A 32 -0.06 -6.12 -17.11
N GLU A 33 0.19 -7.33 -16.63
CA GLU A 33 1.53 -7.85 -16.45
C GLU A 33 2.31 -7.90 -17.79
N SER A 34 1.66 -8.30 -18.88
CA SER A 34 2.27 -8.33 -20.21
C SER A 34 2.62 -6.94 -20.79
N ILE A 35 1.99 -5.87 -20.30
CA ILE A 35 2.17 -4.49 -20.77
C ILE A 35 3.15 -3.71 -19.88
N VAL A 36 3.13 -3.97 -18.55
CA VAL A 36 3.95 -3.22 -17.59
C VAL A 36 5.38 -3.75 -17.58
N PRO A 37 6.40 -2.92 -17.88
CA PRO A 37 7.78 -3.39 -17.89
C PRO A 37 8.18 -4.07 -16.57
N GLU A 38 8.94 -5.17 -16.65
CA GLU A 38 9.40 -5.90 -15.46
C GLU A 38 10.23 -5.05 -14.49
N SER A 39 10.89 -3.99 -14.98
CA SER A 39 11.65 -3.05 -14.14
C SER A 39 10.79 -1.98 -13.47
N GLN A 40 9.51 -1.83 -13.87
CA GLN A 40 8.62 -0.83 -13.31
C GLN A 40 8.19 -1.23 -11.90
N SER A 41 8.45 -0.36 -10.91
CA SER A 41 7.92 -0.52 -9.56
C SER A 41 6.40 -0.36 -9.55
N VAL A 42 5.68 -1.29 -8.91
CA VAL A 42 4.21 -1.32 -8.92
C VAL A 42 3.61 -1.51 -7.52
N GLU A 43 2.41 -0.95 -7.35
CA GLU A 43 1.49 -1.27 -6.26
C GLU A 43 0.23 -1.88 -6.85
N LEU A 44 -0.01 -3.18 -6.61
CA LEU A 44 -1.22 -3.88 -7.02
C LEU A 44 -2.32 -3.62 -5.97
N ASN A 45 -3.28 -2.78 -6.34
CA ASN A 45 -4.33 -2.35 -5.44
C ASN A 45 -5.54 -3.28 -5.52
N ILE A 46 -5.58 -4.29 -4.64
CA ILE A 46 -6.70 -5.23 -4.52
C ILE A 46 -7.81 -4.74 -3.58
N SER A 47 -7.67 -3.55 -3.05
CA SER A 47 -8.62 -2.94 -2.11
C SER A 47 -9.63 -2.01 -2.79
N CYS A 48 -9.76 -2.08 -4.12
CA CYS A 48 -10.73 -1.30 -4.85
C CYS A 48 -12.16 -1.74 -4.45
N PRO A 49 -13.04 -0.84 -4.00
CA PRO A 49 -14.39 -1.20 -3.56
C PRO A 49 -15.30 -1.76 -4.68
N ASN A 50 -14.84 -1.68 -5.93
CA ASN A 50 -15.53 -2.26 -7.08
C ASN A 50 -15.16 -3.73 -7.32
N LEU A 51 -14.31 -4.31 -6.49
CA LEU A 51 -13.91 -5.70 -6.55
C LEU A 51 -14.47 -6.41 -5.32
N ASP A 52 -15.38 -7.35 -5.54
CA ASP A 52 -15.75 -8.35 -4.52
C ASP A 52 -14.56 -9.31 -4.34
N VAL A 53 -13.57 -8.90 -3.55
CA VAL A 53 -12.42 -9.74 -3.21
C VAL A 53 -12.83 -10.74 -2.13
N HIS A 54 -13.53 -11.78 -2.54
CA HIS A 54 -13.69 -12.99 -1.74
C HIS A 54 -12.47 -13.88 -1.88
N GLU A 55 -12.12 -14.63 -0.84
CA GLU A 55 -10.90 -15.45 -0.75
C GLU A 55 -10.76 -16.50 -1.86
N ASP A 56 -11.87 -16.91 -2.49
CA ASP A 56 -11.94 -17.92 -3.54
C ASP A 56 -12.01 -17.35 -4.96
N THR A 57 -11.76 -16.04 -5.14
CA THR A 57 -11.96 -15.42 -6.43
C THR A 57 -10.78 -15.65 -7.38
N THR A 58 -11.11 -15.86 -8.64
CA THR A 58 -10.24 -15.89 -9.83
C THR A 58 -9.46 -14.58 -10.04
N ILE A 59 -9.72 -13.54 -9.21
CA ILE A 59 -9.01 -12.26 -9.23
C ILE A 59 -7.48 -12.40 -9.01
N PHE A 60 -7.03 -13.54 -8.49
CA PHE A 60 -5.60 -13.82 -8.31
C PHE A 60 -4.98 -14.59 -9.49
N ASN A 61 -5.72 -14.79 -10.59
CA ASN A 61 -5.16 -15.41 -11.78
C ASN A 61 -4.04 -14.54 -12.38
N GLY A 62 -2.85 -15.11 -12.54
CA GLY A 62 -1.66 -14.41 -13.02
C GLY A 62 -1.02 -13.46 -12.01
N PHE A 63 -1.46 -13.48 -10.74
CA PHE A 63 -0.90 -12.61 -9.70
C PHE A 63 0.52 -13.02 -9.31
N ASP A 64 0.81 -14.31 -9.39
CA ASP A 64 2.11 -14.93 -9.14
C ASP A 64 3.21 -14.56 -10.15
N ALA A 65 2.84 -14.03 -11.32
CA ALA A 65 3.78 -13.54 -12.31
C ALA A 65 4.37 -12.16 -11.99
N TRP A 66 3.75 -11.38 -11.08
CA TRP A 66 4.16 -10.02 -10.79
C TRP A 66 5.45 -9.88 -9.97
N PRO A 67 5.71 -10.70 -8.93
CA PRO A 67 6.97 -10.65 -8.20
C PRO A 67 8.14 -11.11 -9.07
N THR A 68 9.05 -10.20 -9.42
CA THR A 68 10.27 -10.51 -10.16
C THR A 68 11.47 -9.88 -9.47
N ILE A 69 12.66 -10.40 -9.74
CA ILE A 69 13.93 -9.85 -9.22
C ILE A 69 14.27 -8.48 -9.82
N TYR A 70 13.61 -8.11 -10.93
CA TYR A 70 13.84 -6.83 -11.61
C TYR A 70 13.01 -5.69 -11.04
N ARG A 71 11.92 -5.98 -10.29
CA ARG A 71 11.08 -4.97 -9.65
C ARG A 71 11.64 -4.62 -8.27
N LYS A 72 12.08 -3.40 -8.09
CA LYS A 72 12.48 -2.90 -6.76
C LYS A 72 11.30 -2.92 -5.79
N TRP A 73 10.11 -2.53 -6.26
CA TRP A 73 8.88 -2.53 -5.50
C TRP A 73 7.80 -3.31 -6.24
N CYS A 74 7.31 -4.38 -5.62
CA CYS A 74 6.15 -5.14 -6.06
C CYS A 74 5.19 -5.28 -4.88
N ILE A 75 4.42 -4.23 -4.64
CA ILE A 75 3.62 -4.03 -3.45
C ILE A 75 2.20 -4.56 -3.70
N VAL A 76 1.62 -5.27 -2.74
CA VAL A 76 0.18 -5.53 -2.71
C VAL A 76 -0.48 -4.63 -1.67
N LYS A 77 -1.39 -3.77 -2.12
CA LYS A 77 -2.19 -2.92 -1.22
C LYS A 77 -3.50 -3.60 -0.87
N VAL A 78 -3.65 -3.89 0.41
CA VAL A 78 -4.77 -4.65 0.95
C VAL A 78 -5.86 -3.76 1.56
N PRO A 79 -7.13 -4.22 1.62
CA PRO A 79 -8.18 -3.51 2.32
C PRO A 79 -7.96 -3.53 3.84
N PRO A 80 -8.49 -2.57 4.60
CA PRO A 80 -8.42 -2.56 6.07
C PRO A 80 -9.02 -3.80 6.71
N THR A 81 -9.97 -4.42 6.01
CA THR A 81 -10.70 -5.61 6.45
C THR A 81 -10.06 -6.93 5.99
N ALA A 82 -8.87 -6.88 5.36
CA ALA A 82 -8.19 -8.09 4.88
C ALA A 82 -8.16 -9.18 5.94
N SER A 83 -8.60 -10.39 5.58
CA SER A 83 -8.52 -11.56 6.46
C SER A 83 -7.07 -12.05 6.57
N TYR A 84 -6.77 -12.86 7.56
CA TYR A 84 -5.45 -13.47 7.69
C TYR A 84 -5.19 -14.48 6.56
N SER A 85 -6.22 -15.22 6.13
CA SER A 85 -6.12 -16.14 4.99
C SER A 85 -5.80 -15.42 3.68
N LEU A 86 -6.34 -14.21 3.46
CA LEU A 86 -5.98 -13.38 2.32
C LEU A 86 -4.50 -12.95 2.38
N LEU A 87 -4.02 -12.52 3.55
CA LEU A 87 -2.62 -12.15 3.74
C LEU A 87 -1.69 -13.34 3.48
N ASP A 88 -2.03 -14.52 3.99
CA ASP A 88 -1.29 -15.77 3.75
C ASP A 88 -1.25 -16.15 2.27
N LYS A 89 -2.38 -15.98 1.56
CA LYS A 89 -2.47 -16.24 0.12
C LYS A 89 -1.53 -15.33 -0.66
N ILE A 90 -1.50 -14.03 -0.34
CA ILE A 90 -0.61 -13.05 -1.00
C ILE A 90 0.86 -13.43 -0.79
N VAL A 91 1.26 -13.77 0.43
CA VAL A 91 2.64 -14.16 0.73
C VAL A 91 3.00 -15.48 0.01
N LYS A 92 2.09 -16.47 -0.05
CA LYS A 92 2.28 -17.73 -0.78
C LYS A 92 2.43 -17.53 -2.30
N LEU A 93 1.87 -16.46 -2.85
CA LEU A 93 2.05 -16.08 -4.27
C LEU A 93 3.40 -15.38 -4.54
N GLY A 94 4.26 -15.25 -3.53
CA GLY A 94 5.61 -14.72 -3.67
C GLY A 94 5.78 -13.23 -3.34
N PHE A 95 4.71 -12.56 -2.89
CA PHE A 95 4.83 -11.15 -2.50
C PHE A 95 5.47 -11.00 -1.12
N THR A 96 6.47 -10.13 -1.06
CA THR A 96 7.19 -9.78 0.17
C THR A 96 6.96 -8.35 0.63
N GLN A 97 6.16 -7.56 -0.10
CA GLN A 97 5.89 -6.15 0.21
C GLN A 97 4.38 -5.90 0.26
N ILE A 98 3.86 -5.61 1.44
CA ILE A 98 2.42 -5.45 1.68
C ILE A 98 2.12 -4.06 2.23
N HIS A 99 1.23 -3.32 1.54
CA HIS A 99 0.75 -2.02 2.00
C HIS A 99 -0.54 -2.17 2.81
N ALA A 100 -0.45 -1.99 4.09
CA ALA A 100 -1.54 -1.95 5.05
C ALA A 100 -1.82 -0.49 5.45
N SER A 101 -2.90 0.13 5.08
CA SER A 101 -4.02 -0.33 4.32
C SER A 101 -4.64 0.81 3.49
N ASN A 102 -5.62 0.49 2.68
CA ASN A 102 -6.41 1.48 1.96
C ASN A 102 -7.51 2.10 2.87
N THR A 103 -8.39 2.91 2.27
CA THR A 103 -9.57 3.49 2.95
C THR A 103 -10.58 2.41 3.32
N LEU A 104 -11.33 2.64 4.40
CA LEU A 104 -12.45 1.79 4.79
C LEU A 104 -13.65 2.11 3.89
N PRO A 105 -14.22 1.14 3.16
CA PRO A 105 -15.36 1.40 2.29
C PRO A 105 -16.61 1.74 3.10
N THR A 106 -17.39 2.70 2.58
CA THR A 106 -18.73 3.08 3.08
C THR A 106 -19.66 3.38 1.91
N ASP A 107 -20.94 3.47 2.17
CA ASP A 107 -21.95 3.82 1.16
C ASP A 107 -21.71 5.21 0.51
N LYS A 108 -20.93 6.07 1.15
CA LYS A 108 -20.60 7.43 0.68
C LYS A 108 -19.16 7.57 0.15
N GLY A 109 -18.42 6.46 0.01
CA GLY A 109 -17.02 6.43 -0.42
C GLY A 109 -16.08 5.86 0.63
N GLY A 110 -14.78 6.13 0.52
CA GLY A 110 -13.78 5.60 1.43
C GLY A 110 -13.52 6.51 2.64
N LEU A 111 -13.63 5.96 3.85
CA LEU A 111 -13.18 6.62 5.07
C LEU A 111 -11.67 6.49 5.25
N SER A 112 -11.01 7.60 5.53
CA SER A 112 -9.58 7.68 5.80
C SER A 112 -9.30 8.36 7.14
N GLY A 113 -8.04 8.35 7.58
CA GLY A 113 -7.62 8.99 8.82
C GLY A 113 -7.55 8.02 10.01
N ALA A 114 -7.70 8.54 11.24
CA ALA A 114 -7.44 7.79 12.48
C ALA A 114 -8.26 6.51 12.64
N ILE A 115 -9.41 6.41 11.99
CA ILE A 115 -10.25 5.21 12.01
C ILE A 115 -9.51 3.98 11.44
N LEU A 116 -8.48 4.19 10.62
CA LEU A 116 -7.69 3.11 10.03
C LEU A 116 -6.63 2.54 10.98
N LEU A 117 -6.25 3.27 12.05
CA LEU A 117 -5.19 2.84 12.98
C LEU A 117 -5.39 1.42 13.53
N PRO A 118 -6.56 1.00 14.05
CA PRO A 118 -6.73 -0.36 14.55
C PRO A 118 -6.63 -1.42 13.48
N HIS A 119 -7.08 -1.13 12.26
CA HIS A 119 -7.02 -2.04 11.12
C HIS A 119 -5.59 -2.27 10.65
N THR A 120 -4.86 -1.18 10.40
CA THR A 120 -3.45 -1.23 9.99
C THR A 120 -2.59 -1.91 11.05
N ARG A 121 -2.78 -1.58 12.35
CA ARG A 121 -2.11 -2.25 13.46
C ARG A 121 -2.33 -3.76 13.46
N ARG A 122 -3.56 -4.23 13.22
CA ARG A 122 -3.90 -5.65 13.17
C ARG A 122 -3.12 -6.37 12.07
N ILE A 123 -3.06 -5.78 10.88
CA ILE A 123 -2.37 -6.34 9.72
C ILE A 123 -0.86 -6.38 9.97
N ILE A 124 -0.25 -5.29 10.45
CA ILE A 124 1.19 -5.24 10.75
C ILE A 124 1.55 -6.34 11.76
N ARG A 125 0.83 -6.41 12.88
CA ARG A 125 1.11 -7.41 13.92
C ARG A 125 1.01 -8.84 13.42
N TYR A 126 0.03 -9.13 12.57
CA TYR A 126 -0.11 -10.44 11.98
C TYR A 126 1.08 -10.78 11.08
N LEU A 127 1.37 -9.93 10.09
CA LEU A 127 2.44 -10.16 9.13
C LEU A 127 3.81 -10.28 9.80
N LYS A 128 4.12 -9.41 10.76
CA LYS A 128 5.41 -9.45 11.46
C LYS A 128 5.57 -10.58 12.45
N ARG A 129 4.47 -11.19 12.91
CA ARG A 129 4.52 -12.40 13.72
C ARG A 129 4.73 -13.65 12.89
N GLU A 130 4.09 -13.73 11.70
CA GLU A 130 4.06 -14.96 10.90
C GLU A 130 5.17 -14.99 9.82
N TYR A 131 5.70 -13.83 9.40
CA TYR A 131 6.57 -13.72 8.24
C TYR A 131 7.73 -12.73 8.45
N ASP A 132 8.92 -13.20 8.80
CA ASP A 132 10.09 -12.37 9.05
C ASP A 132 10.61 -11.66 7.78
N HIS A 133 10.34 -12.25 6.60
CA HIS A 133 10.81 -11.74 5.30
C HIS A 133 9.86 -10.76 4.62
N VAL A 134 8.71 -10.47 5.22
CA VAL A 134 7.72 -9.56 4.65
C VAL A 134 7.95 -8.14 5.14
N GLU A 135 8.15 -7.21 4.21
CA GLU A 135 8.17 -5.78 4.46
C GLU A 135 6.74 -5.21 4.47
N VAL A 136 6.43 -4.45 5.50
CA VAL A 136 5.12 -3.85 5.68
C VAL A 136 5.18 -2.35 5.53
N ILE A 137 4.45 -1.82 4.53
CA ILE A 137 4.24 -0.39 4.36
C ILE A 137 2.98 -0.02 5.15
N ALA A 138 3.15 0.72 6.24
CA ALA A 138 2.03 1.17 7.05
C ALA A 138 1.39 2.43 6.47
N GLY A 139 0.09 2.36 6.17
CA GLY A 139 -0.70 3.48 5.70
C GLY A 139 -1.97 3.69 6.51
N GLY A 140 -2.58 4.85 6.32
CA GLY A 140 -3.82 5.22 7.00
C GLY A 140 -3.59 5.84 8.39
N GLY A 141 -4.15 7.02 8.56
CA GLY A 141 -4.13 7.73 9.83
C GLY A 141 -2.85 8.52 10.15
N ILE A 142 -1.80 8.42 9.36
CA ILE A 142 -0.55 9.16 9.58
C ILE A 142 -0.80 10.64 9.28
N LYS A 143 -0.79 11.47 10.33
CA LYS A 143 -0.93 12.92 10.28
C LYS A 143 0.27 13.65 10.87
N GLU A 144 1.00 13.01 11.75
CA GLU A 144 2.14 13.51 12.53
C GLU A 144 3.15 12.39 12.72
N ALA A 145 4.41 12.72 13.01
CA ALA A 145 5.51 11.77 13.10
C ALA A 145 5.25 10.64 14.11
N TRP A 146 4.65 10.93 15.25
CA TRP A 146 4.37 9.94 16.27
C TRP A 146 3.44 8.80 15.81
N HIS A 147 2.60 9.02 14.78
CA HIS A 147 1.81 7.94 14.18
C HIS A 147 2.70 6.96 13.42
N ALA A 148 3.73 7.47 12.74
CA ALA A 148 4.70 6.62 12.07
C ALA A 148 5.58 5.86 13.08
N GLU A 149 6.00 6.52 14.16
CA GLU A 149 6.71 5.89 15.28
C GLU A 149 5.88 4.75 15.88
N PHE A 150 4.59 5.00 16.14
CA PHE A 150 3.67 3.97 16.60
C PHE A 150 3.63 2.75 15.67
N TYR A 151 3.60 2.95 14.35
CA TYR A 151 3.64 1.83 13.41
C TYR A 151 5.02 1.17 13.33
N LYS A 152 6.09 1.93 13.46
CA LYS A 152 7.45 1.42 13.55
C LYS A 152 7.63 0.50 14.75
N ASP A 153 7.11 0.87 15.92
CA ASP A 153 7.14 0.05 17.14
C ASP A 153 6.36 -1.27 16.99
N LEU A 154 5.41 -1.32 16.07
CA LEU A 154 4.70 -2.54 15.69
C LEU A 154 5.44 -3.40 14.66
N GLY A 155 6.57 -2.90 14.14
CA GLY A 155 7.41 -3.59 13.16
C GLY A 155 7.20 -3.14 11.71
N ALA A 156 6.48 -2.04 11.42
CA ALA A 156 6.39 -1.53 10.05
C ALA A 156 7.75 -1.05 9.54
N ASP A 157 8.06 -1.37 8.29
CA ASP A 157 9.33 -1.04 7.63
C ASP A 157 9.26 0.30 6.90
N HIS A 158 8.09 0.62 6.35
CA HIS A 158 7.86 1.82 5.55
C HIS A 158 6.53 2.49 5.90
N PHE A 159 6.37 3.75 5.48
CA PHE A 159 5.19 4.55 5.79
C PHE A 159 4.59 5.18 4.53
N SER A 160 3.26 5.14 4.43
CA SER A 160 2.50 5.78 3.36
C SER A 160 1.61 6.90 3.92
N ILE A 161 1.86 8.12 3.48
CA ILE A 161 1.13 9.30 3.90
C ILE A 161 0.16 9.71 2.79
N GLY A 162 -1.14 9.59 3.05
CA GLY A 162 -2.20 9.89 2.08
C GLY A 162 -2.88 11.22 2.36
N THR A 163 -3.92 11.22 3.19
CA THR A 163 -4.81 12.37 3.44
C THR A 163 -4.08 13.63 3.89
N ALA A 164 -2.96 13.52 4.60
CA ALA A 164 -2.16 14.66 5.01
C ALA A 164 -1.55 15.43 3.81
N CYS A 165 -1.43 14.80 2.63
CA CYS A 165 -0.91 15.43 1.41
C CYS A 165 -1.75 16.61 0.89
N PHE A 166 -2.98 16.77 1.36
CA PHE A 166 -3.77 18.00 1.11
C PHE A 166 -3.19 19.24 1.78
N ASN A 167 -2.25 19.09 2.73
CA ASN A 167 -1.48 20.18 3.32
C ASN A 167 0.03 19.93 3.11
N PRO A 168 0.65 20.49 2.05
CA PRO A 168 2.04 20.23 1.70
C PRO A 168 3.04 20.58 2.81
N PHE A 169 2.82 21.68 3.55
CA PHE A 169 3.70 22.09 4.66
C PHE A 169 3.66 21.08 5.81
N LYS A 170 2.46 20.56 6.11
CA LYS A 170 2.30 19.56 7.16
C LYS A 170 2.99 18.25 6.76
N VAL A 171 2.83 17.81 5.51
CA VAL A 171 3.51 16.61 5.01
C VAL A 171 5.01 16.76 5.04
N TRP A 172 5.53 17.87 4.53
CA TRP A 172 6.97 18.15 4.54
C TRP A 172 7.53 18.08 5.96
N ARG A 173 6.88 18.75 6.92
CA ARG A 173 7.27 18.70 8.34
C ARG A 173 7.24 17.27 8.87
N THR A 174 6.13 16.55 8.70
CA THR A 174 5.96 15.17 9.18
C THR A 174 7.03 14.23 8.61
N VAL A 175 7.33 14.34 7.30
CA VAL A 175 8.37 13.51 6.66
C VAL A 175 9.75 13.78 7.22
N ASN A 176 10.10 15.06 7.44
CA ASN A 176 11.40 15.41 7.98
C ASN A 176 11.55 14.99 9.46
N GLU A 177 10.48 15.13 10.26
CA GLU A 177 10.46 14.60 11.62
C GLU A 177 10.65 13.07 11.65
N ILE A 178 9.98 12.34 10.78
CA ILE A 178 10.15 10.86 10.65
C ILE A 178 11.59 10.51 10.25
N ASN A 179 12.19 11.29 9.37
CA ASN A 179 13.56 11.07 8.91
C ASN A 179 14.62 11.58 9.92
N GLY A 180 14.21 12.17 11.04
CA GLY A 180 15.11 12.65 12.07
C GLY A 180 15.89 13.91 11.68
N ASP A 181 15.29 14.81 10.89
CA ASP A 181 15.92 16.08 10.50
C ASP A 181 16.04 17.04 11.70
N PRO A 182 17.27 17.30 12.21
CA PRO A 182 17.48 18.14 13.38
C PRO A 182 17.18 19.63 13.12
N SER A 183 17.02 20.06 11.87
CA SER A 183 16.74 21.47 11.52
C SER A 183 15.29 21.87 11.84
N ILE A 184 14.44 20.89 12.09
CA ILE A 184 13.04 21.12 12.51
C ILE A 184 12.99 21.03 14.03
N GLY A 185 13.18 22.17 14.67
CA GLY A 185 13.08 22.27 16.13
C GLY A 185 11.74 21.72 16.62
N VAL A 186 11.80 20.72 17.48
CA VAL A 186 10.66 20.25 18.26
C VAL A 186 10.29 21.38 19.20
N HIS A 187 9.36 22.22 18.80
CA HIS A 187 8.68 23.09 19.76
C HIS A 187 7.78 22.22 20.64
N GLN A 188 8.36 21.68 21.71
CA GLN A 188 7.60 21.20 22.85
C GLN A 188 6.97 22.44 23.53
N THR A 189 5.66 22.56 23.42
CA THR A 189 4.85 23.39 24.32
C THR A 189 3.83 22.50 24.98
#